data_2f4e15525caccaede3e5733d58079b50
#
_entry.id   2f4e15525caccaede3e5733d58079b50
#
_cell.length_a   1.000
_cell.length_b   1.000
_cell.length_c   1.000
_cell.angle_alpha   90.00
_cell.angle_beta   90.00
_cell.angle_gamma   90.00
#
_symmetry.space_group_name_H-M   'P 1'
#
loop_
_entity.id
_entity.type
_entity.pdbx_description
1 polymer ?
#
loop_
_entity_poly.entity_id
_entity_poly.type
_entity_poly.pdbx_seq_one_letter_code
_entity_poly.pdbx_strand_id
1 'polypeptide(L)'
;GTGLYLKALLYNYEFKENNNRKDFSGYTNEELYDMVKNIDKVSKIHVNNRQRLESFLNNHENNDKIVSDKCIYDAKIIGLTTNRDSLYEAINDRVDKMVSDGLIDEARYFYDNNINSKAIKTAIGYKELYLYFDNKISLDDAIELIKKKSRNYAKRQYTWFNNQMNVKWFNIDKNDFNNTIKSVESYIEGK
;
A
#
# COMPACT_ATOMS: atom_id res chain seq x y z
N GLY A 1 2.60 -2.58 3.17
CA GLY A 1 1.17 -2.70 3.38
C GLY A 1 0.80 -4.06 3.95
N THR A 2 -0.44 -4.19 4.36
CA THR A 2 -0.98 -5.40 5.02
C THR A 2 -0.79 -6.68 4.19
N GLY A 3 -0.87 -6.59 2.86
CA GLY A 3 -0.70 -7.73 1.97
C GLY A 3 0.68 -8.39 2.06
N LEU A 4 1.75 -7.62 2.21
CA LEU A 4 3.09 -8.16 2.36
C LEU A 4 3.24 -8.97 3.66
N TYR A 5 2.66 -8.51 4.77
CA TYR A 5 2.69 -9.27 6.03
C TYR A 5 1.91 -10.57 5.94
N LEU A 6 0.74 -10.55 5.28
CA LEU A 6 -0.04 -11.75 5.04
C LEU A 6 0.74 -12.74 4.14
N LYS A 7 1.37 -12.23 3.08
CA LYS A 7 2.22 -13.05 2.21
C LYS A 7 3.41 -13.65 2.99
N ALA A 8 4.06 -12.85 3.81
CA ALA A 8 5.19 -13.30 4.62
C ALA A 8 4.79 -14.41 5.59
N LEU A 9 3.61 -14.31 6.20
CA LEU A 9 3.08 -15.34 7.11
C LEU A 9 2.76 -16.65 6.35
N LEU A 10 2.08 -16.54 5.20
CA LEU A 10 1.56 -17.72 4.49
C LEU A 10 2.62 -18.43 3.65
N TYR A 11 3.68 -17.76 3.21
CA TYR A 11 4.67 -18.27 2.25
C TYR A 11 6.08 -18.42 2.85
N ASN A 12 6.20 -18.48 4.18
CA ASN A 12 7.48 -18.64 4.89
C ASN A 12 8.57 -17.68 4.39
N TYR A 13 8.28 -16.39 4.52
CA TYR A 13 9.20 -15.33 4.13
C TYR A 13 10.33 -15.22 5.15
N GLU A 14 11.55 -15.47 4.74
CA GLU A 14 12.72 -15.18 5.56
C GLU A 14 13.12 -13.72 5.35
N PHE A 15 12.99 -12.91 6.42
CA PHE A 15 13.51 -11.55 6.44
C PHE A 15 14.98 -11.60 6.83
N LYS A 16 15.87 -11.44 5.88
CA LYS A 16 17.29 -11.31 6.20
C LYS A 16 17.59 -9.88 6.63
N GLU A 17 18.40 -9.75 7.67
CA GLU A 17 18.96 -8.46 8.07
C GLU A 17 19.87 -7.94 6.95
N ASN A 18 19.47 -6.84 6.35
CA ASN A 18 20.24 -6.21 5.28
C ASN A 18 21.24 -5.22 5.90
N ASN A 19 22.34 -5.76 6.45
CA ASN A 19 23.34 -4.98 7.19
C ASN A 19 24.28 -4.17 6.27
N ASN A 20 24.25 -4.40 4.95
CA ASN A 20 25.15 -3.76 3.98
C ASN A 20 24.37 -2.97 2.91
N ARG A 21 23.48 -2.06 3.32
CA ARG A 21 22.87 -1.16 2.33
C ARG A 21 23.90 -0.18 1.82
N LYS A 22 24.15 -0.20 0.50
CA LYS A 22 24.96 0.81 -0.16
C LYS A 22 24.23 2.15 -0.17
N ASP A 23 24.98 3.20 0.09
CA ASP A 23 24.49 4.57 -0.08
C ASP A 23 24.63 4.96 -1.56
N PHE A 24 23.53 5.32 -2.19
CA PHE A 24 23.45 5.78 -3.56
C PHE A 24 23.20 7.29 -3.66
N SER A 25 23.38 8.06 -2.57
CA SER A 25 23.09 9.50 -2.54
C SER A 25 23.90 10.30 -3.56
N GLY A 26 25.10 9.83 -3.90
CA GLY A 26 25.99 10.45 -4.88
C GLY A 26 25.66 10.16 -6.35
N TYR A 27 24.67 9.30 -6.64
CA TYR A 27 24.32 8.92 -8.01
C TYR A 27 23.04 9.61 -8.47
N THR A 28 22.97 9.95 -9.76
CA THR A 28 21.75 10.42 -10.42
C THR A 28 20.79 9.25 -10.68
N ASN A 29 19.53 9.55 -11.02
CA ASN A 29 18.56 8.50 -11.35
C ASN A 29 18.95 7.77 -12.65
N GLU A 30 19.54 8.46 -13.59
CA GLU A 30 20.02 7.94 -14.87
C GLU A 30 21.16 6.93 -14.64
N GLU A 31 22.14 7.26 -13.82
CA GLU A 31 23.24 6.36 -13.46
C GLU A 31 22.74 5.09 -12.75
N LEU A 32 21.81 5.25 -11.81
CA LEU A 32 21.18 4.10 -11.14
C LEU A 32 20.38 3.23 -12.12
N TYR A 33 19.68 3.86 -13.07
CA TYR A 33 18.93 3.16 -14.09
C TYR A 33 19.85 2.35 -15.01
N ASP A 34 20.98 2.94 -15.43
CA ASP A 34 21.98 2.25 -16.25
C ASP A 34 22.61 1.08 -15.50
N MET A 35 22.92 1.24 -14.21
CA MET A 35 23.37 0.13 -13.35
C MET A 35 22.35 -1.01 -13.32
N VAL A 36 21.06 -0.69 -13.14
CA VAL A 36 19.98 -1.69 -13.17
C VAL A 36 19.91 -2.37 -14.53
N LYS A 37 20.00 -1.61 -15.63
CA LYS A 37 19.95 -2.15 -17.00
C LYS A 37 21.14 -3.03 -17.35
N ASN A 38 22.31 -2.74 -16.80
CA ASN A 38 23.49 -3.60 -16.97
C ASN A 38 23.31 -4.96 -16.28
N ILE A 39 22.56 -5.01 -15.18
CA ILE A 39 22.26 -6.23 -14.44
C ILE A 39 21.06 -6.97 -15.07
N ASP A 40 19.97 -6.25 -15.33
CA ASP A 40 18.72 -6.79 -15.89
C ASP A 40 18.22 -5.90 -17.04
N LYS A 41 18.60 -6.30 -18.27
CA LYS A 41 18.24 -5.59 -19.50
C LYS A 41 16.73 -5.47 -19.74
N VAL A 42 15.94 -6.40 -19.20
CA VAL A 42 14.48 -6.43 -19.34
C VAL A 42 13.73 -5.77 -18.18
N SER A 43 14.45 -5.22 -17.20
CA SER A 43 13.86 -4.54 -16.07
C SER A 43 12.86 -3.46 -16.51
N LYS A 44 11.68 -3.45 -15.89
CA LYS A 44 10.60 -2.46 -16.13
C LYS A 44 10.60 -1.31 -15.12
N ILE A 45 11.67 -1.15 -14.35
CA ILE A 45 11.79 -0.05 -13.40
C ILE A 45 11.97 1.25 -14.19
N HIS A 46 11.11 2.23 -13.91
CA HIS A 46 11.19 3.55 -14.55
C HIS A 46 12.33 4.37 -13.95
N VAL A 47 13.08 5.12 -14.77
CA VAL A 47 14.23 5.96 -14.35
C VAL A 47 13.88 6.91 -13.21
N ASN A 48 12.68 7.51 -13.20
CA ASN A 48 12.24 8.42 -12.13
C ASN A 48 11.81 7.70 -10.83
N ASN A 49 11.94 6.37 -10.76
CA ASN A 49 11.59 5.60 -9.55
C ASN A 49 12.84 5.24 -8.74
N ARG A 50 13.52 6.27 -8.23
CA ARG A 50 14.76 6.16 -7.46
C ARG A 50 14.69 5.05 -6.40
N GLN A 51 13.62 5.05 -5.60
CA GLN A 51 13.47 4.07 -4.52
C GLN A 51 13.48 2.61 -5.02
N ARG A 52 12.89 2.34 -6.20
CA ARG A 52 12.93 1.01 -6.81
C ARG A 52 14.28 0.69 -7.43
N LEU A 53 14.97 1.66 -8.00
CA LEU A 53 16.33 1.49 -8.52
C LEU A 53 17.29 1.11 -7.38
N GLU A 54 17.35 1.90 -6.32
CA GLU A 54 18.16 1.63 -5.13
C GLU A 54 17.81 0.29 -4.47
N SER A 55 16.52 -0.02 -4.34
CA SER A 55 16.08 -1.29 -3.77
C SER A 55 16.50 -2.49 -4.63
N PHE A 56 16.43 -2.37 -5.96
CA PHE A 56 16.89 -3.41 -6.88
C PHE A 56 18.39 -3.65 -6.72
N LEU A 57 19.20 -2.59 -6.77
CA LEU A 57 20.65 -2.66 -6.66
C LEU A 57 21.10 -3.24 -5.31
N ASN A 58 20.47 -2.81 -4.21
CA ASN A 58 20.76 -3.34 -2.88
C ASN A 58 20.37 -4.82 -2.72
N ASN A 59 19.29 -5.26 -3.37
CA ASN A 59 18.81 -6.63 -3.24
C ASN A 59 19.46 -7.59 -4.23
N HIS A 60 19.98 -7.09 -5.37
CA HIS A 60 20.59 -7.92 -6.37
C HIS A 60 21.94 -8.52 -5.91
N GLU A 61 22.74 -7.76 -5.17
CA GLU A 61 24.01 -8.24 -4.64
C GLU A 61 23.83 -9.24 -3.48
N ASN A 62 22.72 -9.11 -2.76
CA ASN A 62 22.34 -10.03 -1.70
C ASN A 62 21.46 -11.14 -2.28
N ASN A 63 21.98 -12.08 -2.98
CA ASN A 63 21.36 -13.17 -3.75
C ASN A 63 20.28 -14.00 -3.01
N ASP A 64 19.46 -13.39 -2.17
CA ASP A 64 18.64 -13.94 -1.11
C ASP A 64 17.14 -13.76 -1.35
N LYS A 65 16.70 -14.00 -2.56
CA LYS A 65 15.27 -14.23 -2.82
C LYS A 65 14.92 -15.69 -2.52
N ILE A 66 14.86 -16.05 -1.28
CA ILE A 66 14.08 -17.21 -0.88
C ILE A 66 12.64 -16.72 -0.73
N VAL A 67 11.98 -16.52 -1.86
CA VAL A 67 10.53 -16.49 -1.89
C VAL A 67 10.11 -17.91 -2.13
N SER A 68 9.64 -18.59 -1.10
CA SER A 68 8.90 -19.82 -1.30
C SER A 68 7.58 -19.44 -1.98
N ASP A 69 7.40 -19.77 -3.24
CA ASP A 69 6.12 -19.59 -3.95
C ASP A 69 5.06 -20.59 -3.45
N LYS A 70 5.42 -21.43 -2.50
CA LYS A 70 4.54 -22.45 -1.93
C LYS A 70 3.97 -21.96 -0.61
N CYS A 71 2.65 -21.90 -0.53
CA CYS A 71 1.94 -21.67 0.72
C CYS A 71 2.24 -22.81 1.71
N ILE A 72 2.61 -22.50 2.94
CA ILE A 72 2.93 -23.48 3.99
C ILE A 72 1.70 -23.93 4.79
N TYR A 73 0.56 -23.28 4.55
CA TYR A 73 -0.72 -23.60 5.18
C TYR A 73 -1.75 -23.96 4.12
N ASP A 74 -2.71 -24.82 4.47
CA ASP A 74 -3.95 -24.98 3.72
C ASP A 74 -4.88 -23.81 4.04
N ALA A 75 -4.65 -22.68 3.38
CA ALA A 75 -5.30 -21.41 3.68
C ALA A 75 -6.27 -21.00 2.57
N LYS A 76 -7.51 -20.71 2.94
CA LYS A 76 -8.49 -20.07 2.07
C LYS A 76 -8.41 -18.56 2.28
N ILE A 77 -7.98 -17.81 1.26
CA ILE A 77 -7.86 -16.36 1.31
C ILE A 77 -9.13 -15.74 0.73
N ILE A 78 -9.85 -15.01 1.56
CA ILE A 78 -11.13 -14.39 1.21
C ILE A 78 -10.94 -12.89 1.12
N GLY A 79 -11.40 -12.32 0.01
CA GLY A 79 -11.47 -10.88 -0.21
C GLY A 79 -12.93 -10.43 -0.28
N LEU A 80 -13.23 -9.32 0.37
CA LEU A 80 -14.52 -8.65 0.21
C LEU A 80 -14.36 -7.51 -0.80
N THR A 81 -15.29 -7.41 -1.72
CA THR A 81 -15.30 -6.37 -2.76
C THR A 81 -16.70 -5.82 -2.97
N THR A 82 -16.79 -4.70 -3.66
CA THR A 82 -18.05 -4.11 -4.12
C THR A 82 -17.82 -3.42 -5.46
N ASN A 83 -18.87 -2.92 -6.12
CA ASN A 83 -18.68 -2.11 -7.32
C ASN A 83 -17.87 -0.85 -7.00
N ARG A 84 -17.24 -0.31 -8.05
CA ARG A 84 -16.28 0.80 -7.93
C ARG A 84 -16.90 2.07 -7.34
N ASP A 85 -18.12 2.40 -7.75
CA ASP A 85 -18.77 3.64 -7.32
C ASP A 85 -19.10 3.59 -5.84
N SER A 86 -19.68 2.46 -5.41
CA SER A 86 -19.95 2.20 -4.00
C SER A 86 -18.70 2.18 -3.12
N LEU A 87 -17.60 1.65 -3.64
CA LEU A 87 -16.32 1.66 -2.91
C LEU A 87 -15.79 3.10 -2.77
N TYR A 88 -15.89 3.91 -3.84
CA TYR A 88 -15.41 5.28 -3.82
C TYR A 88 -16.26 6.17 -2.92
N GLU A 89 -17.57 5.99 -2.92
CA GLU A 89 -18.49 6.64 -1.98
C GLU A 89 -18.09 6.33 -0.53
N ALA A 90 -18.00 5.05 -0.18
CA ALA A 90 -17.61 4.65 1.18
C ALA A 90 -16.21 5.17 1.61
N ILE A 91 -15.27 5.28 0.67
CA ILE A 91 -13.96 5.87 0.95
C ILE A 91 -14.08 7.38 1.21
N ASN A 92 -14.89 8.08 0.41
CA ASN A 92 -15.11 9.52 0.57
C ASN A 92 -15.80 9.81 1.92
N ASP A 93 -16.88 9.11 2.24
CA ASP A 93 -17.62 9.23 3.49
C ASP A 93 -16.72 8.96 4.70
N ARG A 94 -15.85 7.95 4.60
CA ARG A 94 -14.86 7.68 5.64
C ARG A 94 -13.89 8.85 5.85
N VAL A 95 -13.43 9.49 4.78
CA VAL A 95 -12.54 10.65 4.89
C VAL A 95 -13.28 11.82 5.51
N ASP A 96 -14.53 12.10 5.10
CA ASP A 96 -15.34 13.16 5.67
C ASP A 96 -15.59 12.91 7.17
N LYS A 97 -15.85 11.66 7.54
CA LYS A 97 -15.97 11.26 8.94
C LYS A 97 -14.65 11.48 9.71
N MET A 98 -13.50 11.09 9.17
CA MET A 98 -12.19 11.33 9.82
C MET A 98 -11.94 12.81 10.06
N VAL A 99 -12.32 13.67 9.11
CA VAL A 99 -12.24 15.14 9.26
C VAL A 99 -13.14 15.62 10.40
N SER A 100 -14.39 15.16 10.44
CA SER A 100 -15.33 15.53 11.51
C SER A 100 -14.92 14.99 12.88
N ASP A 101 -14.22 13.86 12.92
CA ASP A 101 -13.73 13.20 14.14
C ASP A 101 -12.41 13.83 14.66
N GLY A 102 -11.86 14.86 13.99
CA GLY A 102 -10.72 15.65 14.47
C GLY A 102 -9.39 15.38 13.76
N LEU A 103 -9.37 14.78 12.57
CA LEU A 103 -8.14 14.54 11.79
C LEU A 103 -7.31 15.82 11.59
N ILE A 104 -7.97 16.97 11.41
CA ILE A 104 -7.28 18.24 11.17
C ILE A 104 -6.50 18.67 12.42
N ASP A 105 -7.13 18.59 13.60
CA ASP A 105 -6.54 18.99 14.88
C ASP A 105 -5.38 18.04 15.25
N GLU A 106 -5.56 16.74 15.03
CA GLU A 106 -4.50 15.74 15.21
C GLU A 106 -3.30 16.04 14.30
N ALA A 107 -3.53 16.29 13.02
CA ALA A 107 -2.48 16.60 12.06
C ALA A 107 -1.78 17.94 12.41
N ARG A 108 -2.53 18.94 12.87
CA ARG A 108 -2.01 20.23 13.32
C ARG A 108 -1.09 20.04 14.52
N TYR A 109 -1.50 19.24 15.50
CA TYR A 109 -0.67 18.93 16.65
C TYR A 109 0.69 18.36 16.27
N PHE A 110 0.73 17.39 15.33
CA PHE A 110 1.98 16.82 14.86
C PHE A 110 2.83 17.81 14.06
N TYR A 111 2.19 18.65 13.27
CA TYR A 111 2.85 19.68 12.47
C TYR A 111 3.53 20.73 13.36
N ASP A 112 2.79 21.32 14.30
CA ASP A 112 3.26 22.41 15.18
C ASP A 112 4.36 21.93 16.14
N ASN A 113 4.30 20.68 16.58
CA ASN A 113 5.31 20.08 17.47
C ASN A 113 6.48 19.42 16.71
N ASN A 114 6.56 19.56 15.38
CA ASN A 114 7.61 18.96 14.54
C ASN A 114 7.78 17.46 14.74
N ILE A 115 6.69 16.73 15.01
CA ILE A 115 6.71 15.28 15.19
C ILE A 115 6.79 14.59 13.83
N ASN A 116 7.99 14.14 13.46
CA ASN A 116 8.34 13.68 12.13
C ASN A 116 8.69 12.19 12.06
N SER A 117 7.83 11.30 12.59
CA SER A 117 8.02 9.87 12.42
C SER A 117 7.83 9.42 10.97
N LYS A 118 8.43 8.29 10.60
CA LYS A 118 8.21 7.70 9.27
C LYS A 118 6.73 7.41 9.00
N ALA A 119 5.99 7.00 10.04
CA ALA A 119 4.56 6.72 9.94
C ALA A 119 3.78 7.99 9.52
N ILE A 120 4.00 9.10 10.20
CA ILE A 120 3.37 10.40 9.89
C ILE A 120 3.74 10.86 8.48
N LYS A 121 5.04 10.80 8.12
CA LYS A 121 5.52 11.23 6.81
C LYS A 121 4.94 10.41 5.64
N THR A 122 4.50 9.18 5.87
CA THR A 122 4.02 8.29 4.79
C THR A 122 2.52 8.07 4.81
N ALA A 123 1.83 8.33 5.92
CA ALA A 123 0.39 8.15 6.01
C ALA A 123 -0.36 9.14 5.10
N ILE A 124 -1.45 8.64 4.49
CA ILE A 124 -2.40 9.47 3.77
C ILE A 124 -3.20 10.27 4.81
N GLY A 125 -3.36 11.55 4.57
CA GLY A 125 -4.02 12.49 5.46
C GLY A 125 -3.05 13.57 5.95
N TYR A 126 -2.01 13.19 6.65
CA TYR A 126 -1.07 14.17 7.21
C TYR A 126 -0.31 14.96 6.14
N LYS A 127 0.24 14.30 5.11
CA LYS A 127 0.98 14.98 4.03
C LYS A 127 0.13 16.00 3.29
N GLU A 128 -1.10 15.65 3.06
CA GLU A 128 -2.05 16.49 2.33
C GLU A 128 -2.46 17.70 3.18
N LEU A 129 -2.70 17.48 4.48
CA LEU A 129 -3.00 18.58 5.42
C LEU A 129 -1.78 19.49 5.68
N TYR A 130 -0.56 18.96 5.63
CA TYR A 130 0.65 19.77 5.74
C TYR A 130 0.78 20.77 4.58
N LEU A 131 0.32 20.42 3.36
CA LEU A 131 0.25 21.38 2.26
C LEU A 131 -0.72 22.53 2.55
N TYR A 132 -1.82 22.24 3.21
CA TYR A 132 -2.76 23.27 3.69
C TYR A 132 -2.13 24.11 4.80
N PHE A 133 -1.45 23.52 5.77
CA PHE A 133 -0.78 24.27 6.84
C PHE A 133 0.35 25.16 6.31
N ASP A 134 1.02 24.73 5.25
CA ASP A 134 2.02 25.53 4.52
C ASP A 134 1.39 26.61 3.61
N ASN A 135 0.06 26.78 3.59
CA ASN A 135 -0.69 27.68 2.70
C ASN A 135 -0.46 27.44 1.20
N LYS A 136 -0.13 26.19 0.81
CA LYS A 136 0.08 25.80 -0.59
C LYS A 136 -1.21 25.44 -1.32
N ILE A 137 -2.21 24.96 -0.58
CA ILE A 137 -3.55 24.58 -1.09
C ILE A 137 -4.61 24.96 -0.07
N SER A 138 -5.88 25.02 -0.50
CA SER A 138 -7.02 25.21 0.40
C SER A 138 -7.28 23.95 1.25
N LEU A 139 -8.07 24.08 2.32
CA LEU A 139 -8.50 22.94 3.14
C LEU A 139 -9.34 21.95 2.30
N ASP A 140 -10.25 22.47 1.48
CA ASP A 140 -11.10 21.66 0.61
C ASP A 140 -10.26 20.85 -0.40
N ASP A 141 -9.23 21.47 -1.00
CA ASP A 141 -8.30 20.78 -1.89
C ASP A 141 -7.51 19.70 -1.16
N ALA A 142 -7.09 19.95 0.10
CA ALA A 142 -6.40 18.95 0.91
C ALA A 142 -7.30 17.74 1.18
N ILE A 143 -8.56 17.95 1.55
CA ILE A 143 -9.55 16.89 1.78
C ILE A 143 -9.81 16.09 0.50
N GLU A 144 -10.04 16.77 -0.62
CA GLU A 144 -10.22 16.09 -1.91
C GLU A 144 -8.96 15.30 -2.34
N LEU A 145 -7.78 15.81 -2.03
CA LEU A 145 -6.52 15.10 -2.29
C LEU A 145 -6.41 13.83 -1.41
N ILE A 146 -6.83 13.89 -0.15
CA ILE A 146 -6.91 12.73 0.76
C ILE A 146 -7.85 11.67 0.19
N LYS A 147 -9.07 12.05 -0.22
CA LYS A 147 -10.04 11.16 -0.87
C LYS A 147 -9.44 10.48 -2.10
N LYS A 148 -8.84 11.27 -3.00
CA LYS A 148 -8.17 10.77 -4.22
C LYS A 148 -7.03 9.79 -3.89
N LYS A 149 -6.18 10.10 -2.91
CA LYS A 149 -5.07 9.22 -2.50
C LYS A 149 -5.58 7.92 -1.88
N SER A 150 -6.66 7.98 -1.09
CA SER A 150 -7.31 6.81 -0.47
C SER A 150 -7.92 5.89 -1.53
N ARG A 151 -8.63 6.43 -2.54
CA ARG A 151 -9.13 5.65 -3.68
C ARG A 151 -8.01 4.97 -4.46
N ASN A 152 -6.92 5.69 -4.72
CA ASN A 152 -5.73 5.12 -5.38
C ASN A 152 -5.05 4.05 -4.54
N TYR A 153 -5.07 4.19 -3.21
CA TYR A 153 -4.55 3.18 -2.31
C TYR A 153 -5.38 1.89 -2.37
N ALA A 154 -6.70 1.99 -2.31
CA ALA A 154 -7.60 0.84 -2.47
C ALA A 154 -7.38 0.11 -3.80
N LYS A 155 -7.25 0.85 -4.91
CA LYS A 155 -6.93 0.27 -6.22
C LYS A 155 -5.61 -0.50 -6.20
N ARG A 156 -4.56 0.06 -5.57
CA ARG A 156 -3.26 -0.63 -5.45
C ARG A 156 -3.35 -1.89 -4.60
N GLN A 157 -4.14 -1.88 -3.52
CA GLN A 157 -4.37 -3.07 -2.70
C GLN A 157 -5.04 -4.17 -3.51
N TYR A 158 -6.13 -3.86 -4.22
CA TYR A 158 -6.82 -4.82 -5.07
C TYR A 158 -5.90 -5.44 -6.11
N THR A 159 -5.15 -4.61 -6.84
CA THR A 159 -4.16 -5.06 -7.83
C THR A 159 -3.07 -5.94 -7.20
N TRP A 160 -2.60 -5.57 -6.01
CA TRP A 160 -1.56 -6.33 -5.32
C TRP A 160 -2.07 -7.72 -4.92
N PHE A 161 -3.25 -7.80 -4.31
CA PHE A 161 -3.83 -9.08 -3.90
C PHE A 161 -4.10 -9.99 -5.09
N ASN A 162 -4.65 -9.47 -6.18
CA ASN A 162 -4.90 -10.25 -7.40
C ASN A 162 -3.62 -10.80 -8.04
N ASN A 163 -2.53 -10.05 -7.97
CA ASN A 163 -1.28 -10.43 -8.61
C ASN A 163 -0.38 -11.30 -7.72
N GLN A 164 -0.58 -11.27 -6.40
CA GLN A 164 0.35 -11.86 -5.45
C GLN A 164 -0.24 -13.03 -4.66
N MET A 165 -1.55 -13.22 -4.69
CA MET A 165 -2.23 -14.23 -3.88
C MET A 165 -3.44 -14.79 -4.62
N ASN A 166 -3.79 -16.04 -4.33
CA ASN A 166 -5.02 -16.65 -4.82
C ASN A 166 -6.16 -16.26 -3.89
N VAL A 167 -6.85 -15.15 -4.19
CA VAL A 167 -7.93 -14.60 -3.37
C VAL A 167 -9.28 -14.94 -3.99
N LYS A 168 -10.17 -15.55 -3.22
CA LYS A 168 -11.58 -15.68 -3.60
C LYS A 168 -12.33 -14.42 -3.18
N TRP A 169 -12.80 -13.66 -4.15
CA TRP A 169 -13.52 -12.41 -3.93
C TRP A 169 -15.03 -12.65 -3.81
N PHE A 170 -15.64 -12.01 -2.79
CA PHE A 170 -17.09 -11.99 -2.58
C PHE A 170 -17.59 -10.56 -2.65
N ASN A 171 -18.65 -10.35 -3.42
CA ASN A 171 -19.33 -9.05 -3.46
C ASN A 171 -20.09 -8.81 -2.16
N ILE A 172 -19.89 -7.64 -1.58
CA ILE A 172 -20.67 -7.21 -0.42
C ILE A 172 -22.08 -6.88 -0.89
N ASP A 173 -23.07 -7.56 -0.31
CA ASP A 173 -24.46 -7.15 -0.40
C ASP A 173 -24.69 -6.01 0.60
N LYS A 174 -24.88 -4.79 0.08
CA LYS A 174 -25.12 -3.61 0.94
C LYS A 174 -26.48 -3.63 1.63
N ASN A 175 -27.46 -4.33 1.07
CA ASN A 175 -28.82 -4.39 1.59
C ASN A 175 -28.96 -5.50 2.64
N ASP A 176 -28.20 -6.59 2.49
CA ASP A 176 -28.19 -7.71 3.41
C ASP A 176 -26.78 -8.32 3.51
N PHE A 177 -25.99 -7.82 4.46
CA PHE A 177 -24.64 -8.31 4.69
C PHE A 177 -24.62 -9.79 5.16
N ASN A 178 -25.72 -10.29 5.72
CA ASN A 178 -25.84 -11.71 6.10
C ASN A 178 -25.76 -12.63 4.88
N ASN A 179 -26.24 -12.21 3.71
CA ASN A 179 -26.09 -12.98 2.48
C ASN A 179 -24.61 -13.11 2.07
N THR A 180 -23.83 -12.05 2.27
CA THR A 180 -22.37 -12.12 2.05
C THR A 180 -21.73 -13.10 3.02
N ILE A 181 -22.09 -13.07 4.30
CA ILE A 181 -21.57 -14.00 5.33
C ILE A 181 -21.90 -15.45 4.93
N LYS A 182 -23.17 -15.77 4.64
CA LYS A 182 -23.59 -17.12 4.23
C LYS A 182 -22.83 -17.64 3.01
N SER A 183 -22.57 -16.76 2.02
CA SER A 183 -21.80 -17.11 0.82
C SER A 183 -20.35 -17.46 1.16
N VAL A 184 -19.75 -16.75 2.09
CA VAL A 184 -18.38 -17.00 2.57
C VAL A 184 -18.35 -18.30 3.38
N GLU A 185 -19.30 -18.53 4.28
CA GLU A 185 -19.41 -19.74 5.10
C GLU A 185 -19.57 -20.98 4.20
N SER A 186 -20.48 -20.95 3.22
CA SER A 186 -20.65 -22.03 2.25
C SER A 186 -19.34 -22.36 1.52
N TYR A 187 -18.61 -21.35 1.10
CA TYR A 187 -17.30 -21.54 0.46
C TYR A 187 -16.27 -22.19 1.40
N ILE A 188 -16.24 -21.78 2.67
CA ILE A 188 -15.33 -22.36 3.68
C ILE A 188 -15.65 -23.80 3.93
N GLU A 189 -16.95 -24.16 4.05
CA GLU A 189 -17.44 -25.50 4.31
C GLU A 189 -17.37 -26.43 3.08
N GLY A 190 -17.07 -25.88 1.89
CA GLY A 190 -16.98 -26.67 0.64
C GLY A 190 -18.33 -27.05 0.05
N LYS A 191 -19.37 -26.29 0.36
CA LYS A 191 -20.74 -26.45 -0.16
C LYS A 191 -20.98 -25.61 -1.41
#